data_891566fe3de6936b0f3d4b18f704f177
#
_entry.id   891566fe3de6936b0f3d4b18f704f177
#
_cell.length_a   1.000
_cell.length_b   1.000
_cell.length_c   1.000
_cell.angle_alpha   90.00
_cell.angle_beta   90.00
_cell.angle_gamma   90.00
#
_symmetry.space_group_name_H-M   'P 1'
#
loop_
_entity.id
_entity.type
_entity.pdbx_description
1 polymer ?
#
loop_
_entity_poly.entity_id
_entity_poly.type
_entity_poly.pdbx_seq_one_letter_code
_entity_poly.pdbx_strand_id
1 'polypeptide(L)'
;MRPPKNELPAADATRISRTLSYLLRHAPQTIGLRLDPEGWADIDELIAGIARLGHPVDRATLETVCATNDKQRFALSDDGRRIRAVQGHSTPVVQRRYPAAQPPERLYHGTATCFLDSIRAQGLIPGARHHVHLSPDIRTALAVGTRYGVPVILEVDAQRMHRQGHTFFVAENGVWLTDAVPAEYLTERDAPAR
;
A
#
# COMPACT_ATOMS: atom_id res chain seq x y z
N MET A 1 29.63 -25.29 16.07
CA MET A 1 28.27 -24.81 16.22
C MET A 1 28.27 -23.33 15.83
N ARG A 2 27.77 -22.98 14.65
CA ARG A 2 27.66 -21.58 14.21
C ARG A 2 26.54 -20.90 15.03
N PRO A 3 26.73 -19.67 15.55
CA PRO A 3 25.65 -18.93 16.16
C PRO A 3 24.56 -18.65 15.12
N PRO A 4 23.28 -18.53 15.53
CA PRO A 4 22.19 -18.25 14.61
C PRO A 4 22.46 -16.92 13.90
N LYS A 5 22.19 -16.90 12.58
CA LYS A 5 22.24 -15.68 11.76
C LYS A 5 21.38 -14.63 12.44
N ASN A 6 21.96 -13.45 12.61
CA ASN A 6 21.33 -12.23 13.14
C ASN A 6 19.90 -12.08 12.57
N GLU A 7 18.90 -12.48 13.32
CA GLU A 7 17.51 -12.13 13.00
C GLU A 7 17.38 -10.62 13.16
N LEU A 8 16.98 -9.96 12.09
CA LEU A 8 16.76 -8.51 12.11
C LEU A 8 15.67 -8.19 13.15
N PRO A 9 15.94 -7.31 14.16
CA PRO A 9 14.93 -6.96 15.15
C PRO A 9 13.65 -6.44 14.48
N ALA A 10 12.49 -6.86 14.92
CA ALA A 10 11.20 -6.49 14.31
C ALA A 10 10.98 -4.96 14.25
N ALA A 11 11.51 -4.22 15.22
CA ALA A 11 11.47 -2.76 15.22
C ALA A 11 12.29 -2.16 14.07
N ASP A 12 13.47 -2.72 13.78
CA ASP A 12 14.32 -2.29 12.67
C ASP A 12 13.71 -2.65 11.33
N ALA A 13 13.17 -3.87 11.18
CA ALA A 13 12.46 -4.29 9.97
C ALA A 13 11.28 -3.35 9.69
N THR A 14 10.51 -2.97 10.72
CA THR A 14 9.39 -2.03 10.59
C THR A 14 9.86 -0.64 10.16
N ARG A 15 10.94 -0.14 10.75
CA ARG A 15 11.52 1.16 10.40
C ARG A 15 12.00 1.18 8.96
N ILE A 16 12.76 0.18 8.55
CA ILE A 16 13.26 0.05 7.18
C ILE A 16 12.08 -0.05 6.19
N SER A 17 11.09 -0.91 6.47
CA SER A 17 9.90 -1.05 5.62
C SER A 17 9.12 0.27 5.46
N ARG A 18 9.05 1.12 6.50
CA ARG A 18 8.44 2.45 6.41
C ARG A 18 9.27 3.39 5.53
N THR A 19 10.59 3.41 5.70
CA THR A 19 11.51 4.21 4.88
C THR A 19 11.41 3.80 3.40
N LEU A 20 11.48 2.51 3.09
CA LEU A 20 11.31 1.99 1.74
C LEU A 20 9.96 2.38 1.15
N SER A 21 8.87 2.24 1.93
CA SER A 21 7.53 2.62 1.49
C SER A 21 7.42 4.11 1.17
N TYR A 22 8.03 4.96 1.97
CA TYR A 22 8.03 6.41 1.76
C TYR A 22 8.79 6.79 0.49
N LEU A 23 10.01 6.29 0.35
CA LEU A 23 10.88 6.60 -0.78
C LEU A 23 10.31 6.06 -2.10
N LEU A 24 9.88 4.80 -2.14
CA LEU A 24 9.41 4.16 -3.36
C LEU A 24 8.01 4.60 -3.80
N ARG A 25 7.20 5.18 -2.92
CA ARG A 25 5.83 5.56 -3.26
C ARG A 25 5.60 7.05 -3.37
N HIS A 26 6.30 7.83 -2.54
CA HIS A 26 5.92 9.21 -2.30
C HIS A 26 7.03 10.22 -2.60
N ALA A 27 8.25 9.93 -2.22
CA ALA A 27 9.33 10.92 -2.24
C ALA A 27 10.68 10.35 -2.71
N PRO A 28 10.78 9.70 -3.89
CA PRO A 28 12.05 9.19 -4.41
C PRO A 28 13.10 10.28 -4.58
N GLN A 29 12.68 11.50 -4.90
CA GLN A 29 13.55 12.66 -5.09
C GLN A 29 14.33 13.04 -3.81
N THR A 30 13.84 12.67 -2.61
CA THR A 30 14.53 12.95 -1.34
C THR A 30 15.95 12.39 -1.31
N ILE A 31 16.19 11.31 -2.02
CA ILE A 31 17.49 10.66 -2.13
C ILE A 31 18.04 10.68 -3.57
N GLY A 32 17.40 11.42 -4.48
CA GLY A 32 17.74 11.44 -5.90
C GLY A 32 17.46 10.11 -6.63
N LEU A 33 16.57 9.28 -6.10
CA LEU A 33 16.21 7.98 -6.67
C LEU A 33 15.32 8.15 -7.89
N ARG A 34 15.64 7.46 -8.97
CA ARG A 34 14.83 7.42 -10.19
C ARG A 34 13.94 6.18 -10.19
N LEU A 35 12.67 6.40 -10.48
CA LEU A 35 11.69 5.32 -10.70
C LEU A 35 11.33 5.28 -12.19
N ASP A 36 11.16 4.09 -12.72
CA ASP A 36 10.53 3.92 -14.03
C ASP A 36 8.99 4.03 -13.95
N PRO A 37 8.25 4.06 -15.07
CA PRO A 37 6.79 4.13 -15.05
C PRO A 37 6.10 2.97 -14.31
N GLU A 38 6.74 1.80 -14.19
CA GLU A 38 6.26 0.66 -13.43
C GLU A 38 6.72 0.69 -11.95
N GLY A 39 7.37 1.75 -11.52
CA GLY A 39 7.82 1.98 -10.14
C GLY A 39 9.10 1.25 -9.75
N TRP A 40 9.84 0.70 -10.70
CA TRP A 40 11.11 0.06 -10.42
C TRP A 40 12.22 1.07 -10.16
N ALA A 41 13.01 0.81 -9.13
CA ALA A 41 14.23 1.52 -8.79
C ALA A 41 15.42 0.55 -8.76
N ASP A 42 16.61 1.03 -9.04
CA ASP A 42 17.85 0.31 -8.82
C ASP A 42 18.11 0.16 -7.32
N ILE A 43 18.45 -1.07 -6.87
CA ILE A 43 18.65 -1.35 -5.44
C ILE A 43 19.92 -0.68 -4.91
N ASP A 44 21.01 -0.63 -5.70
CA ASP A 44 22.27 -0.04 -5.25
C ASP A 44 22.13 1.48 -5.14
N GLU A 45 21.42 2.15 -6.06
CA GLU A 45 21.05 3.57 -5.94
C GLU A 45 20.20 3.84 -4.68
N LEU A 46 19.22 2.97 -4.41
CA LEU A 46 18.38 3.07 -3.22
C LEU A 46 19.19 2.94 -1.92
N ILE A 47 20.04 1.92 -1.82
CA ILE A 47 20.91 1.67 -0.66
C ILE A 47 21.85 2.86 -0.43
N ALA A 48 22.52 3.33 -1.49
CA ALA A 48 23.39 4.49 -1.42
C ALA A 48 22.64 5.76 -0.99
N GLY A 49 21.40 5.93 -1.47
CA GLY A 49 20.53 7.05 -1.11
C GLY A 49 20.14 7.02 0.38
N ILE A 50 19.76 5.86 0.88
CA ILE A 50 19.39 5.68 2.30
C ILE A 50 20.59 5.91 3.22
N ALA A 51 21.79 5.45 2.80
CA ALA A 51 23.01 5.67 3.54
C ALA A 51 23.35 7.18 3.70
N ARG A 52 23.10 7.99 2.66
CA ARG A 52 23.27 9.46 2.72
C ARG A 52 22.33 10.14 3.74
N LEU A 53 21.19 9.52 4.04
CA LEU A 53 20.30 9.99 5.12
C LEU A 53 20.76 9.60 6.54
N GLY A 54 21.91 8.95 6.66
CA GLY A 54 22.44 8.50 7.95
C GLY A 54 21.85 7.18 8.48
N HIS A 55 21.15 6.44 7.63
CA HIS A 55 20.51 5.16 7.98
C HIS A 55 21.00 4.02 7.08
N PRO A 56 22.28 3.63 7.14
CA PRO A 56 22.82 2.62 6.25
C PRO A 56 22.06 1.29 6.37
N VAL A 57 21.69 0.73 5.24
CA VAL A 57 21.05 -0.59 5.12
C VAL A 57 21.83 -1.37 4.08
N ASP A 58 22.26 -2.58 4.39
CA ASP A 58 22.88 -3.44 3.40
C ASP A 58 21.85 -4.22 2.56
N ARG A 59 22.32 -4.79 1.47
CA ARG A 59 21.46 -5.53 0.54
C ARG A 59 20.78 -6.73 1.21
N ALA A 60 21.49 -7.49 2.02
CA ALA A 60 20.94 -8.66 2.70
C ALA A 60 19.80 -8.31 3.66
N THR A 61 19.97 -7.20 4.39
CA THR A 61 18.91 -6.63 5.27
C THR A 61 17.70 -6.18 4.45
N LEU A 62 17.91 -5.49 3.32
CA LEU A 62 16.82 -5.05 2.44
C LEU A 62 16.04 -6.25 1.90
N GLU A 63 16.72 -7.26 1.38
CA GLU A 63 16.11 -8.50 0.86
C GLU A 63 15.35 -9.24 1.96
N THR A 64 15.89 -9.30 3.18
CA THR A 64 15.21 -9.89 4.34
C THR A 64 13.91 -9.13 4.66
N VAL A 65 13.94 -7.80 4.69
CA VAL A 65 12.75 -6.97 4.91
C VAL A 65 11.70 -7.19 3.83
N CYS A 66 12.11 -7.35 2.56
CA CYS A 66 11.18 -7.65 1.49
C CYS A 66 10.54 -9.03 1.65
N ALA A 67 11.35 -10.05 1.95
CA ALA A 67 10.89 -11.45 2.08
C ALA A 67 10.00 -11.69 3.31
N THR A 68 10.28 -11.00 4.42
CA THR A 68 9.53 -11.16 5.68
C THR A 68 8.38 -10.17 5.87
N ASN A 69 8.08 -9.36 4.84
CA ASN A 69 7.01 -8.36 4.93
C ASN A 69 5.63 -8.99 4.82
N ASP A 70 4.91 -9.15 5.91
CA ASP A 70 3.57 -9.76 5.99
C ASP A 70 2.57 -9.18 4.97
N LYS A 71 2.73 -7.90 4.60
CA LYS A 71 1.85 -7.20 3.66
C LYS A 71 2.38 -7.20 2.22
N GLN A 72 3.48 -7.91 1.95
CA GLN A 72 4.10 -8.02 0.63
C GLN A 72 4.13 -6.68 -0.12
N ARG A 73 4.67 -5.64 0.54
CA ARG A 73 4.63 -4.27 0.01
C ARG A 73 5.60 -4.02 -1.13
N PHE A 74 6.60 -4.88 -1.28
CA PHE A 74 7.71 -4.72 -2.21
C PHE A 74 7.85 -5.96 -3.08
N ALA A 75 8.27 -5.75 -4.32
CA ALA A 75 8.70 -6.80 -5.23
C ALA A 75 10.16 -6.56 -5.64
N LEU A 76 10.92 -7.63 -5.76
CA LEU A 76 12.25 -7.64 -6.36
C LEU A 76 12.11 -8.14 -7.80
N SER A 77 12.93 -7.62 -8.71
CA SER A 77 13.02 -8.13 -10.07
C SER A 77 13.72 -9.52 -10.09
N ASP A 78 13.47 -10.31 -11.12
CA ASP A 78 14.00 -11.67 -11.25
C ASP A 78 15.54 -11.72 -11.23
N ASP A 79 16.19 -10.68 -11.74
CA ASP A 79 17.65 -10.51 -11.71
C ASP A 79 18.17 -9.97 -10.36
N GLY A 80 17.29 -9.69 -9.41
CA GLY A 80 17.61 -9.15 -8.09
C GLY A 80 18.17 -7.72 -8.10
N ARG A 81 18.16 -7.00 -9.23
CA ARG A 81 18.78 -5.67 -9.33
C ARG A 81 17.85 -4.53 -9.00
N ARG A 82 16.54 -4.75 -9.12
CA ARG A 82 15.54 -3.69 -8.96
C ARG A 82 14.52 -4.04 -7.89
N ILE A 83 13.98 -3.01 -7.28
CA ILE A 83 12.92 -3.08 -6.28
C ILE A 83 11.80 -2.12 -6.65
N ARG A 84 10.56 -2.46 -6.34
CA ARG A 84 9.43 -1.55 -6.41
C ARG A 84 8.47 -1.73 -5.24
N ALA A 85 7.70 -0.71 -4.94
CA ALA A 85 6.47 -0.88 -4.18
C ALA A 85 5.37 -1.46 -5.09
N VAL A 86 4.61 -2.43 -4.58
CA VAL A 86 3.59 -3.11 -5.41
C VAL A 86 2.33 -2.27 -5.64
N GLN A 87 2.07 -1.27 -4.77
CA GLN A 87 0.93 -0.34 -4.90
C GLN A 87 1.10 0.89 -3.99
N GLY A 88 0.20 1.88 -4.13
CA GLY A 88 0.07 3.00 -3.20
C GLY A 88 0.92 4.22 -3.54
N HIS A 89 1.36 4.34 -4.79
CA HIS A 89 2.14 5.48 -5.27
C HIS A 89 1.31 6.78 -5.30
N SER A 90 2.00 7.88 -5.04
CA SER A 90 1.50 9.24 -5.24
C SER A 90 2.42 10.07 -6.13
N THR A 91 3.58 9.53 -6.53
CA THR A 91 4.47 10.20 -7.47
C THR A 91 3.93 10.09 -8.89
N PRO A 92 3.88 11.19 -9.66
CA PRO A 92 3.33 11.20 -11.02
C PRO A 92 4.19 10.43 -12.04
N VAL A 93 5.45 10.15 -11.71
CA VAL A 93 6.36 9.37 -12.58
C VAL A 93 5.88 7.94 -12.73
N VAL A 94 5.30 7.38 -11.66
CA VAL A 94 4.82 5.99 -11.66
C VAL A 94 3.40 5.95 -12.20
N GLN A 95 3.20 5.18 -13.27
CA GLN A 95 1.90 4.99 -13.95
C GLN A 95 1.60 3.50 -14.08
N ARG A 96 1.69 2.78 -12.95
CA ARG A 96 1.49 1.34 -12.93
C ARG A 96 0.13 0.93 -13.47
N ARG A 97 0.16 -0.07 -14.35
CA ARG A 97 -1.04 -0.73 -14.85
C ARG A 97 -1.29 -1.99 -14.03
N TYR A 98 -2.47 -2.10 -13.49
CA TYR A 98 -2.91 -3.28 -12.76
C TYR A 98 -3.90 -4.06 -13.63
N PRO A 99 -3.94 -5.41 -13.53
CA PRO A 99 -4.94 -6.17 -14.25
C PRO A 99 -6.34 -5.84 -13.73
N ALA A 100 -7.26 -5.59 -14.66
CA ALA A 100 -8.67 -5.48 -14.31
C ALA A 100 -9.17 -6.83 -13.81
N ALA A 101 -9.98 -6.82 -12.76
CA ALA A 101 -10.51 -8.02 -12.16
C ALA A 101 -11.97 -7.81 -11.72
N GLN A 102 -12.75 -8.86 -11.80
CA GLN A 102 -14.10 -8.87 -11.24
C GLN A 102 -14.00 -8.91 -9.71
N PRO A 103 -14.54 -7.90 -9.00
CA PRO A 103 -14.46 -7.87 -7.55
C PRO A 103 -15.40 -8.93 -6.91
N PRO A 104 -15.12 -9.30 -5.65
CA PRO A 104 -16.07 -10.04 -4.83
C PRO A 104 -17.33 -9.18 -4.60
N GLU A 105 -18.36 -9.77 -4.01
CA GLU A 105 -19.60 -9.05 -3.71
C GLU A 105 -19.34 -7.78 -2.91
N ARG A 106 -18.46 -7.88 -1.90
CA ARG A 106 -18.15 -6.80 -0.98
C ARG A 106 -16.65 -6.61 -0.81
N LEU A 107 -16.28 -5.34 -0.69
CA LEU A 107 -14.94 -4.90 -0.30
C LEU A 107 -15.07 -3.90 0.86
N TYR A 108 -13.96 -3.63 1.55
CA TYR A 108 -13.98 -2.81 2.75
C TYR A 108 -12.93 -1.71 2.69
N HIS A 109 -13.28 -0.56 3.26
CA HIS A 109 -12.37 0.55 3.47
C HIS A 109 -12.38 0.96 4.94
N GLY A 110 -11.20 1.03 5.55
CA GLY A 110 -11.05 1.53 6.91
C GLY A 110 -10.77 3.01 6.93
N THR A 111 -11.61 3.76 7.64
CA THR A 111 -11.49 5.20 7.83
C THR A 111 -11.66 5.57 9.30
N ALA A 112 -11.72 6.86 9.62
CA ALA A 112 -12.02 7.36 10.95
C ALA A 112 -13.24 8.31 10.91
N THR A 113 -13.89 8.45 12.05
CA THR A 113 -15.12 9.29 12.19
C THR A 113 -14.94 10.71 11.68
N CYS A 114 -13.75 11.30 11.84
CA CYS A 114 -13.46 12.67 11.38
C CYS A 114 -13.53 12.87 9.86
N PHE A 115 -13.54 11.80 9.07
CA PHE A 115 -13.61 11.86 7.59
C PHE A 115 -15.00 11.55 7.05
N LEU A 116 -15.94 11.10 7.89
CA LEU A 116 -17.25 10.59 7.43
C LEU A 116 -18.08 11.63 6.69
N ASP A 117 -18.15 12.86 7.15
CA ASP A 117 -18.97 13.90 6.50
C ASP A 117 -18.47 14.17 5.07
N SER A 118 -17.15 14.21 4.87
CA SER A 118 -16.55 14.35 3.55
C SER A 118 -16.86 13.12 2.66
N ILE A 119 -16.77 11.92 3.22
CA ILE A 119 -17.04 10.68 2.49
C ILE A 119 -18.51 10.53 2.14
N ARG A 120 -19.42 10.92 3.02
CA ARG A 120 -20.87 10.95 2.74
C ARG A 120 -21.22 11.90 1.60
N ALA A 121 -20.52 13.04 1.52
CA ALA A 121 -20.74 14.04 0.49
C ALA A 121 -20.11 13.68 -0.87
N GLN A 122 -18.93 13.07 -0.88
CA GLN A 122 -18.11 12.92 -2.09
C GLN A 122 -17.83 11.45 -2.47
N GLY A 123 -18.14 10.48 -1.59
CA GLY A 123 -17.67 9.11 -1.70
C GLY A 123 -16.19 8.97 -1.32
N LEU A 124 -15.60 7.82 -1.65
CA LEU A 124 -14.16 7.62 -1.49
C LEU A 124 -13.43 8.10 -2.74
N ILE A 125 -12.50 9.00 -2.54
CA ILE A 125 -11.60 9.52 -3.57
C ILE A 125 -10.15 9.15 -3.22
N PRO A 126 -9.25 9.03 -4.21
CA PRO A 126 -7.87 8.55 -3.98
C PRO A 126 -7.02 9.45 -3.08
N GLY A 127 -7.33 10.74 -2.98
CA GLY A 127 -6.48 11.75 -2.36
C GLY A 127 -5.18 11.93 -3.15
N ALA A 128 -4.05 11.84 -2.46
CA ALA A 128 -2.74 11.94 -3.11
C ALA A 128 -2.32 10.68 -3.89
N ARG A 129 -3.01 9.57 -3.72
CA ARG A 129 -2.73 8.31 -4.43
C ARG A 129 -3.42 8.27 -5.78
N HIS A 130 -3.03 7.30 -6.62
CA HIS A 130 -3.65 7.12 -7.93
C HIS A 130 -5.00 6.39 -7.86
N HIS A 131 -5.24 5.60 -6.80
CA HIS A 131 -6.46 4.80 -6.63
C HIS A 131 -6.94 4.78 -5.18
N VAL A 132 -8.23 4.55 -5.00
CA VAL A 132 -8.81 4.13 -3.74
C VAL A 132 -8.37 2.69 -3.45
N HIS A 133 -7.97 2.42 -2.21
CA HIS A 133 -7.51 1.11 -1.77
C HIS A 133 -8.59 0.44 -0.94
N LEU A 134 -8.94 -0.77 -1.32
CA LEU A 134 -9.96 -1.59 -0.68
C LEU A 134 -9.38 -2.93 -0.23
N SER A 135 -9.97 -3.51 0.78
CA SER A 135 -9.58 -4.82 1.31
C SER A 135 -10.74 -5.81 1.19
N PRO A 136 -10.47 -7.08 0.90
CA PRO A 136 -11.50 -8.12 0.98
C PRO A 136 -11.84 -8.51 2.43
N ASP A 137 -11.10 -8.00 3.41
CA ASP A 137 -11.18 -8.42 4.81
C ASP A 137 -11.32 -7.22 5.75
N ILE A 138 -12.29 -7.32 6.67
CA ILE A 138 -12.67 -6.29 7.64
C ILE A 138 -11.52 -5.99 8.62
N ARG A 139 -10.75 -7.00 9.04
CA ARG A 139 -9.66 -6.82 10.02
C ARG A 139 -8.56 -5.92 9.46
N THR A 140 -8.22 -6.14 8.20
CA THR A 140 -7.26 -5.28 7.48
C THR A 140 -7.79 -3.86 7.34
N ALA A 141 -9.07 -3.67 7.00
CA ALA A 141 -9.69 -2.36 6.92
C ALA A 141 -9.68 -1.66 8.29
N LEU A 142 -10.05 -2.36 9.36
CA LEU A 142 -10.03 -1.85 10.73
C LEU A 142 -8.63 -1.37 11.14
N ALA A 143 -7.60 -2.18 10.87
CA ALA A 143 -6.21 -1.84 11.19
C ALA A 143 -5.69 -0.60 10.42
N VAL A 144 -6.33 -0.23 9.32
CA VAL A 144 -6.06 1.02 8.61
C VAL A 144 -6.77 2.18 9.27
N GLY A 145 -8.06 2.04 9.57
CA GLY A 145 -8.89 3.09 10.17
C GLY A 145 -8.36 3.58 11.52
N THR A 146 -7.91 2.67 12.38
CA THR A 146 -7.36 2.98 13.72
C THR A 146 -6.15 3.91 13.71
N ARG A 147 -5.50 4.13 12.57
CA ARG A 147 -4.36 5.05 12.47
C ARG A 147 -4.75 6.53 12.53
N TYR A 148 -6.01 6.84 12.25
CA TYR A 148 -6.49 8.21 12.06
C TYR A 148 -7.47 8.66 13.15
N GLY A 149 -7.85 7.79 14.07
CA GLY A 149 -8.78 8.11 15.15
C GLY A 149 -9.74 6.97 15.48
N VAL A 150 -10.97 7.31 15.86
CA VAL A 150 -12.02 6.30 16.08
C VAL A 150 -12.36 5.64 14.75
N PRO A 151 -12.08 4.33 14.61
CA PRO A 151 -12.20 3.67 13.32
C PRO A 151 -13.66 3.45 12.92
N VAL A 152 -13.91 3.61 11.63
CA VAL A 152 -15.16 3.22 10.98
C VAL A 152 -14.82 2.33 9.79
N ILE A 153 -15.61 1.31 9.57
CA ILE A 153 -15.49 0.45 8.40
C ILE A 153 -16.59 0.85 7.40
N LEU A 154 -16.16 1.11 6.19
CA LEU A 154 -17.06 1.33 5.07
C LEU A 154 -17.08 0.04 4.24
N GLU A 155 -18.26 -0.55 4.12
CA GLU A 155 -18.52 -1.66 3.21
C GLU A 155 -18.89 -1.10 1.85
N VAL A 156 -18.27 -1.63 0.82
CA VAL A 156 -18.48 -1.24 -0.58
C VAL A 156 -19.23 -2.36 -1.29
N ASP A 157 -20.38 -2.03 -1.88
CA ASP A 157 -21.10 -2.96 -2.78
C ASP A 157 -20.37 -3.03 -4.13
N ALA A 158 -19.24 -3.75 -4.11
CA ALA A 158 -18.28 -3.78 -5.21
C ALA A 158 -18.85 -4.47 -6.45
N GLN A 159 -19.65 -5.52 -6.26
CA GLN A 159 -20.25 -6.23 -7.38
C GLN A 159 -21.32 -5.37 -8.07
N ARG A 160 -22.14 -4.63 -7.33
CA ARG A 160 -23.11 -3.68 -7.90
C ARG A 160 -22.40 -2.59 -8.68
N MET A 161 -21.34 -2.01 -8.10
CA MET A 161 -20.48 -1.03 -8.76
C MET A 161 -19.92 -1.57 -10.08
N HIS A 162 -19.39 -2.79 -10.06
CA HIS A 162 -18.81 -3.43 -11.24
C HIS A 162 -19.86 -3.66 -12.34
N ARG A 163 -21.05 -4.15 -11.98
CA ARG A 163 -22.17 -4.32 -12.93
C ARG A 163 -22.63 -2.99 -13.56
N GLN A 164 -22.41 -1.89 -12.88
CA GLN A 164 -22.74 -0.53 -13.36
C GLN A 164 -21.57 0.15 -14.10
N GLY A 165 -20.52 -0.60 -14.43
CA GLY A 165 -19.43 -0.16 -15.30
C GLY A 165 -18.19 0.38 -14.60
N HIS A 166 -18.13 0.35 -13.27
CA HIS A 166 -16.91 0.73 -12.55
C HIS A 166 -15.84 -0.37 -12.67
N THR A 167 -14.61 0.04 -12.92
CA THR A 167 -13.50 -0.90 -13.05
C THR A 167 -12.80 -1.10 -11.71
N PHE A 168 -12.49 -2.36 -11.44
CA PHE A 168 -11.67 -2.76 -10.30
C PHE A 168 -10.39 -3.40 -10.79
N PHE A 169 -9.33 -3.21 -10.02
CA PHE A 169 -8.02 -3.80 -10.26
C PHE A 169 -7.55 -4.51 -9.00
N VAL A 170 -6.62 -5.43 -9.15
CA VAL A 170 -5.99 -6.10 -8.02
C VAL A 170 -4.47 -5.95 -8.11
N ALA A 171 -3.85 -5.50 -7.03
CA ALA A 171 -2.41 -5.44 -6.91
C ALA A 171 -1.82 -6.81 -6.55
N GLU A 172 -0.54 -7.01 -6.79
CA GLU A 172 0.18 -8.29 -6.56
C GLU A 172 0.03 -8.82 -5.13
N ASN A 173 -0.17 -7.93 -4.16
CA ASN A 173 -0.38 -8.28 -2.76
C ASN A 173 -1.85 -8.39 -2.34
N GLY A 174 -2.76 -8.56 -3.28
CA GLY A 174 -4.19 -8.77 -3.02
C GLY A 174 -4.98 -7.53 -2.61
N VAL A 175 -4.38 -6.34 -2.65
CA VAL A 175 -5.11 -5.08 -2.41
C VAL A 175 -5.93 -4.74 -3.64
N TRP A 176 -7.21 -4.48 -3.42
CA TRP A 176 -8.13 -4.04 -4.46
C TRP A 176 -8.04 -2.53 -4.68
N LEU A 177 -8.15 -2.13 -5.92
CA LEU A 177 -7.98 -0.74 -6.37
C LEU A 177 -9.16 -0.35 -7.26
N THR A 178 -9.61 0.89 -7.15
CA THR A 178 -10.59 1.51 -8.05
C THR A 178 -10.35 3.02 -8.10
N ASP A 179 -10.85 3.68 -9.13
CA ASP A 179 -10.62 5.12 -9.30
C ASP A 179 -11.34 5.94 -8.22
N ALA A 180 -12.58 5.59 -7.91
CA ALA A 180 -13.37 6.22 -6.85
C ALA A 180 -14.49 5.26 -6.41
N VAL A 181 -15.09 5.51 -5.25
CA VAL A 181 -16.31 4.82 -4.80
C VAL A 181 -17.38 5.87 -4.49
N PRO A 182 -18.40 6.04 -5.36
CA PRO A 182 -19.52 6.92 -5.07
C PRO A 182 -20.23 6.56 -3.76
N ALA A 183 -20.75 7.56 -3.06
CA ALA A 183 -21.34 7.38 -1.73
C ALA A 183 -22.51 6.39 -1.71
N GLU A 184 -23.25 6.27 -2.79
CA GLU A 184 -24.40 5.36 -2.94
C GLU A 184 -24.06 3.86 -2.87
N TYR A 185 -22.77 3.51 -2.97
CA TYR A 185 -22.27 2.13 -2.84
C TYR A 185 -21.65 1.86 -1.46
N LEU A 186 -21.66 2.85 -0.57
CA LEU A 186 -21.05 2.76 0.75
C LEU A 186 -22.12 2.49 1.82
N THR A 187 -21.81 1.57 2.72
CA THR A 187 -22.56 1.32 3.95
C THR A 187 -21.61 1.42 5.13
N GLU A 188 -21.93 2.27 6.09
CA GLU A 188 -21.16 2.36 7.32
C GLU A 188 -21.43 1.14 8.20
N ARG A 189 -20.36 0.59 8.73
CA ARG A 189 -20.41 -0.52 9.68
C ARG A 189 -19.65 -0.15 10.94
N ASP A 190 -20.23 -0.49 12.06
CA ASP A 190 -19.52 -0.40 13.33
C ASP A 190 -18.30 -1.31 13.32
N ALA A 191 -17.22 -0.84 13.92
CA ALA A 191 -16.06 -1.69 14.13
C ALA A 191 -16.49 -2.87 15.02
N PRO A 192 -16.12 -4.12 14.69
CA PRO A 192 -16.42 -5.25 15.56
C PRO A 192 -15.88 -4.99 16.95
N ALA A 193 -16.69 -5.26 17.96
CA ALA A 193 -16.28 -5.15 19.36
C ALA A 193 -15.01 -5.98 19.58
N ARG A 194 -14.08 -5.45 20.36
CA ARG A 194 -12.80 -6.10 20.70
C ARG A 194 -13.03 -7.34 21.55
#